data_17fed85d2196391262687cae5b8cb2c6
#
_entry.id   17fed85d2196391262687cae5b8cb2c6
#
_cell.length_a   1.000
_cell.length_b   1.000
_cell.length_c   1.000
_cell.angle_alpha   90.00
_cell.angle_beta   90.00
_cell.angle_gamma   90.00
#
_symmetry.space_group_name_H-M   'P 1'
#
loop_
_entity.id
_entity.type
_entity.pdbx_description
1 polymer ?
#
loop_
_entity_poly.entity_id
_entity_poly.type
_entity_poly.pdbx_seq_one_letter_code
_entity_poly.pdbx_strand_id
1 'polypeptide(L)'
;MKLSQFISICMLTIVSCGSTFAQDREEKKYSSKEQDLYYENLRKSWEHKEFTPVSLETATKNPYDYVKVDTIENPAYYNPKQVFSAYRDSIMESQKENIKDFKKYDSIMQAMFNDKIGGIPRMSIIKQGKYGNNLAMIYTDSKYDDFIYGGWGYWIALSSDNGKTWKHFYTGLTENYYYFFKRNSKIPLWKDSTTLQIEGAIVRQVTQVMHPMPAEFEAIHDNIAIQLDLTKICKDSDNDGLTDIVEDKMLLNPNNPDTDGDGINDSEDKNPRFKSIKTDKSIIYETLIENFKPNKRGEMEIDIANPPVCKKSEMDSLYGYFNTVNLLVTDDPDFQHLNLQTEKLIIMTTEEYKNYKLKYPSHFIKSDCTPMFKCDKKKDTYIISTSELTSSTTYVIQKTKKGWKIFMLSMSIS
;
A
#
# COMPACT_ATOMS: atom_id res chain seq x y z
N MET A 1 5.30 -7.27 16.52
CA MET A 1 6.38 -6.34 16.94
C MET A 1 5.74 -4.97 17.11
N LYS A 2 5.89 -4.29 18.24
CA LYS A 2 5.36 -2.95 18.42
C LYS A 2 6.06 -2.03 17.43
N LEU A 3 5.32 -1.18 16.73
CA LEU A 3 5.91 -0.15 15.87
C LEU A 3 6.98 0.67 16.62
N SER A 4 6.76 0.93 17.92
CA SER A 4 7.71 1.62 18.80
C SER A 4 8.94 0.80 19.19
N GLN A 5 8.88 -0.52 19.21
CA GLN A 5 10.06 -1.38 19.43
C GLN A 5 10.84 -1.60 18.14
N PHE A 6 10.15 -1.58 17.00
CA PHE A 6 10.83 -1.50 15.70
C PHE A 6 11.62 -0.19 15.60
N ILE A 7 11.02 0.93 15.99
CA ILE A 7 11.69 2.24 16.07
C ILE A 7 12.80 2.23 17.14
N SER A 8 12.59 1.63 18.33
CA SER A 8 13.60 1.55 19.39
C SER A 8 14.74 0.60 19.08
N ILE A 9 14.49 -0.53 18.42
CA ILE A 9 15.55 -1.47 18.00
C ILE A 9 16.37 -0.86 16.86
N CYS A 10 15.73 -0.12 15.95
CA CYS A 10 16.45 0.64 14.92
C CYS A 10 17.26 1.80 15.50
N MET A 11 16.78 2.48 16.55
CA MET A 11 17.56 3.56 17.20
C MET A 11 18.72 3.07 18.08
N LEU A 12 18.68 1.86 18.61
CA LEU A 12 19.72 1.34 19.52
C LEU A 12 20.92 0.69 18.81
N THR A 13 20.86 0.50 17.50
CA THR A 13 21.99 -0.02 16.70
C THR A 13 22.85 1.06 16.03
N ILE A 14 22.56 2.34 16.20
CA ILE A 14 23.29 3.46 15.56
C ILE A 14 24.25 4.19 16.54
N VAL A 15 24.63 3.60 17.64
CA VAL A 15 25.71 4.17 18.45
C VAL A 15 26.99 3.38 18.29
N SER A 16 27.67 3.58 17.16
CA SER A 16 29.12 3.41 17.11
C SER A 16 29.73 4.62 16.39
N CYS A 17 30.19 5.54 17.17
CA CYS A 17 30.81 6.83 16.82
C CYS A 17 32.19 6.68 16.14
N GLY A 18 32.35 5.69 15.26
CA GLY A 18 33.59 5.48 14.50
C GLY A 18 33.40 5.35 12.99
N SER A 19 32.13 5.25 12.51
CA SER A 19 31.84 4.96 11.10
C SER A 19 31.58 6.19 10.22
N THR A 20 31.20 7.33 10.78
CA THR A 20 30.80 8.52 10.03
C THR A 20 31.90 9.10 9.14
N PHE A 21 33.14 9.13 9.60
CA PHE A 21 34.25 9.66 8.79
C PHE A 21 34.71 8.75 7.65
N ALA A 22 34.57 7.44 7.80
CA ALA A 22 34.86 6.48 6.74
C ALA A 22 33.75 6.48 5.69
N GLN A 23 32.50 6.58 6.10
CA GLN A 23 31.31 6.64 5.26
C GLN A 23 31.32 7.93 4.40
N ASP A 24 31.57 9.08 5.00
CA ASP A 24 31.74 10.37 4.27
C ASP A 24 32.84 10.32 3.19
N ARG A 25 33.91 9.57 3.40
CA ARG A 25 34.98 9.41 2.40
C ARG A 25 34.56 8.49 1.25
N GLU A 26 33.83 7.44 1.51
CA GLU A 26 33.31 6.53 0.50
C GLU A 26 32.24 7.20 -0.34
N GLU A 27 31.29 7.92 0.26
CA GLU A 27 30.23 8.67 -0.44
C GLU A 27 30.84 9.70 -1.41
N LYS A 28 31.90 10.41 -1.03
CA LYS A 28 32.59 11.37 -1.91
C LYS A 28 33.26 10.75 -3.14
N LYS A 29 33.49 9.43 -3.13
CA LYS A 29 34.01 8.72 -4.32
C LYS A 29 32.94 8.42 -5.35
N TYR A 30 31.68 8.36 -4.90
CA TYR A 30 30.53 8.00 -5.70
C TYR A 30 29.54 9.18 -5.72
N SER A 31 29.95 10.31 -6.31
CA SER A 31 29.10 11.50 -6.47
C SER A 31 28.49 11.56 -7.87
N SER A 32 27.29 12.09 -7.98
CA SER A 32 26.64 12.41 -9.24
C SER A 32 25.95 13.77 -9.14
N LYS A 33 26.32 14.69 -10.02
CA LYS A 33 25.66 16.00 -10.11
C LYS A 33 24.21 15.89 -10.57
N GLU A 34 23.89 14.88 -11.37
CA GLU A 34 22.52 14.60 -11.79
C GLU A 34 21.66 14.19 -10.60
N GLN A 35 22.20 13.37 -9.71
CA GLN A 35 21.53 12.97 -8.46
C GLN A 35 21.34 14.17 -7.53
N ASP A 36 22.36 15.01 -7.35
CA ASP A 36 22.28 16.20 -6.52
C ASP A 36 21.18 17.16 -7.02
N LEU A 37 21.12 17.38 -8.33
CA LEU A 37 20.09 18.20 -8.97
C LEU A 37 18.69 17.59 -8.82
N TYR A 38 18.57 16.28 -8.95
CA TYR A 38 17.31 15.56 -8.74
C TYR A 38 16.78 15.81 -7.32
N TYR A 39 17.61 15.62 -6.29
CA TYR A 39 17.19 15.86 -4.90
C TYR A 39 16.95 17.33 -4.58
N GLU A 40 17.67 18.26 -5.21
CA GLU A 40 17.39 19.69 -5.08
C GLU A 40 16.00 20.05 -5.65
N ASN A 41 15.67 19.53 -6.82
CA ASN A 41 14.36 19.73 -7.44
C ASN A 41 13.25 19.06 -6.63
N LEU A 42 13.50 17.86 -6.11
CA LEU A 42 12.56 17.16 -5.23
C LEU A 42 12.31 17.98 -3.95
N ARG A 43 13.33 18.52 -3.30
CA ARG A 43 13.19 19.41 -2.14
C ARG A 43 12.38 20.67 -2.46
N LYS A 44 12.60 21.29 -3.60
CA LYS A 44 11.80 22.45 -4.05
C LYS A 44 10.34 22.10 -4.28
N SER A 45 10.05 20.88 -4.73
CA SER A 45 8.67 20.41 -4.91
C SER A 45 7.97 20.09 -3.58
N TRP A 46 8.74 19.87 -2.51
CA TRP A 46 8.27 19.62 -1.15
C TRP A 46 8.07 20.92 -0.35
N GLU A 47 7.88 22.07 -1.00
CA GLU A 47 7.45 23.27 -0.26
C GLU A 47 6.26 22.88 0.61
N HIS A 48 6.43 23.07 1.92
CA HIS A 48 5.42 22.79 2.94
C HIS A 48 4.19 23.63 2.64
N LYS A 49 3.27 23.08 1.85
CA LYS A 49 1.92 23.62 1.80
C LYS A 49 1.29 23.24 3.13
N GLU A 50 0.88 24.25 3.90
CA GLU A 50 0.09 24.01 5.10
C GLU A 50 -1.09 23.10 4.72
N PHE A 51 -1.30 22.05 5.51
CA PHE A 51 -2.43 21.16 5.30
C PHE A 51 -3.72 21.96 5.46
N THR A 52 -4.54 21.94 4.42
CA THR A 52 -5.86 22.54 4.47
C THR A 52 -6.89 21.41 4.56
N PRO A 53 -7.68 21.35 5.65
CA PRO A 53 -8.75 20.37 5.77
C PRO A 53 -9.70 20.44 4.57
N VAL A 54 -10.18 19.28 4.12
CA VAL A 54 -11.19 19.19 3.08
C VAL A 54 -12.42 20.00 3.52
N SER A 55 -12.97 20.86 2.66
CA SER A 55 -14.14 21.66 3.00
C SER A 55 -15.35 20.76 3.32
N LEU A 56 -16.28 21.27 4.14
CA LEU A 56 -17.51 20.55 4.46
C LEU A 56 -18.31 20.22 3.18
N GLU A 57 -18.38 21.16 2.25
CA GLU A 57 -19.06 20.99 0.96
C GLU A 57 -18.45 19.83 0.16
N THR A 58 -17.12 19.78 0.07
CA THR A 58 -16.43 18.69 -0.64
C THR A 58 -16.59 17.36 0.09
N ALA A 59 -16.47 17.36 1.42
CA ALA A 59 -16.56 16.14 2.22
C ALA A 59 -17.97 15.52 2.23
N THR A 60 -19.03 16.33 2.03
CA THR A 60 -20.41 15.83 1.94
C THR A 60 -20.81 15.43 0.53
N LYS A 61 -20.02 15.79 -0.48
CA LYS A 61 -20.30 15.44 -1.87
C LYS A 61 -19.97 13.96 -2.10
N ASN A 62 -21.00 13.14 -2.37
CA ASN A 62 -20.81 11.74 -2.71
C ASN A 62 -20.19 11.61 -4.12
N PRO A 63 -18.94 11.12 -4.26
CA PRO A 63 -18.31 10.94 -5.56
C PRO A 63 -18.64 9.58 -6.20
N TYR A 64 -19.34 8.69 -5.50
CA TYR A 64 -19.56 7.31 -5.91
C TYR A 64 -21.02 7.09 -6.35
N ASP A 65 -21.25 6.77 -7.59
CA ASP A 65 -22.59 6.55 -8.15
C ASP A 65 -23.24 5.23 -7.71
N TYR A 66 -22.46 4.32 -7.12
CA TYR A 66 -22.89 3.06 -6.54
C TYR A 66 -23.11 3.12 -5.02
N VAL A 67 -22.94 4.29 -4.41
CA VAL A 67 -23.19 4.53 -2.99
C VAL A 67 -24.40 5.44 -2.84
N LYS A 68 -25.39 5.04 -2.05
CA LYS A 68 -26.50 5.90 -1.59
C LYS A 68 -26.45 6.05 -0.09
N VAL A 69 -26.93 7.18 0.41
CA VAL A 69 -26.90 7.50 1.83
C VAL A 69 -28.31 7.91 2.26
N ASP A 70 -28.85 7.23 3.26
CA ASP A 70 -30.12 7.58 3.92
C ASP A 70 -29.85 7.96 5.37
N THR A 71 -30.62 8.90 5.92
CA THR A 71 -30.59 9.25 7.34
C THR A 71 -31.33 8.21 8.15
N ILE A 72 -30.81 7.85 9.33
CA ILE A 72 -31.45 6.95 10.29
C ILE A 72 -31.70 7.65 11.63
N GLU A 73 -32.85 7.32 12.31
CA GLU A 73 -33.28 8.03 13.50
C GLU A 73 -32.47 7.65 14.75
N ASN A 74 -32.11 6.40 14.92
CA ASN A 74 -31.44 5.89 16.14
C ASN A 74 -30.13 5.19 15.79
N PRO A 75 -29.09 5.95 15.36
CA PRO A 75 -27.84 5.37 14.92
C PRO A 75 -27.09 4.67 16.05
N ALA A 76 -26.27 3.70 15.69
CA ALA A 76 -25.25 3.17 16.58
C ALA A 76 -24.27 4.30 16.93
N TYR A 77 -23.89 4.38 18.21
CA TYR A 77 -22.95 5.40 18.66
C TYR A 77 -21.60 5.26 17.95
N TYR A 78 -21.05 6.37 17.48
CA TYR A 78 -19.73 6.46 16.91
C TYR A 78 -18.96 7.61 17.55
N ASN A 79 -17.78 7.30 18.08
CA ASN A 79 -16.84 8.30 18.53
C ASN A 79 -15.53 8.15 17.75
N PRO A 80 -15.27 9.02 16.77
CA PRO A 80 -14.06 8.96 15.95
C PRO A 80 -12.79 8.99 16.79
N LYS A 81 -12.77 9.78 17.87
CA LYS A 81 -11.65 9.84 18.81
C LYS A 81 -11.42 8.52 19.56
N GLN A 82 -12.46 7.75 19.79
CA GLN A 82 -12.37 6.49 20.55
C GLN A 82 -11.77 5.35 19.71
N VAL A 83 -12.01 5.31 18.40
CA VAL A 83 -11.40 4.31 17.50
C VAL A 83 -9.89 4.50 17.47
N PHE A 84 -9.42 5.74 17.34
CA PHE A 84 -7.99 6.06 17.38
C PHE A 84 -7.41 6.01 18.79
N SER A 85 -8.17 6.37 19.86
CA SER A 85 -7.69 6.22 21.22
C SER A 85 -7.57 4.76 21.62
N ALA A 86 -8.50 3.87 21.24
CA ALA A 86 -8.38 2.45 21.52
C ALA A 86 -7.14 1.82 20.87
N TYR A 87 -6.83 2.18 19.63
CA TYR A 87 -5.58 1.79 18.97
C TYR A 87 -4.34 2.40 19.66
N ARG A 88 -4.38 3.70 19.96
CA ARG A 88 -3.34 4.42 20.70
C ARG A 88 -3.17 3.88 22.10
N ASP A 89 -4.28 3.62 22.82
CA ASP A 89 -4.28 3.11 24.19
C ASP A 89 -3.79 1.66 24.22
N SER A 90 -4.12 0.84 23.24
CA SER A 90 -3.57 -0.51 23.09
C SER A 90 -2.06 -0.48 22.82
N ILE A 91 -1.58 0.48 22.02
CA ILE A 91 -0.13 0.71 21.81
C ILE A 91 0.53 1.18 23.12
N MET A 92 -0.08 2.14 23.83
CA MET A 92 0.45 2.72 25.06
C MET A 92 0.42 1.72 26.23
N GLU A 93 -0.67 0.96 26.36
CA GLU A 93 -0.82 -0.10 27.37
C GLU A 93 0.16 -1.24 27.10
N SER A 94 0.33 -1.60 25.84
CA SER A 94 1.33 -2.57 25.42
C SER A 94 2.76 -2.07 25.60
N GLN A 95 3.01 -0.77 25.71
CA GLN A 95 4.32 -0.20 26.08
C GLN A 95 4.58 -0.23 27.60
N LYS A 96 3.51 -0.13 28.43
CA LYS A 96 3.61 -0.21 29.90
C LYS A 96 3.82 -1.63 30.39
N GLU A 97 3.20 -2.60 29.76
CA GLU A 97 3.57 -4.00 29.98
C GLU A 97 4.87 -4.26 29.24
N ASN A 98 5.98 -4.34 30.00
CA ASN A 98 7.24 -4.93 29.52
C ASN A 98 6.89 -6.31 28.95
N ILE A 99 6.65 -6.41 27.65
CA ILE A 99 6.38 -7.69 26.99
C ILE A 99 7.66 -8.50 27.08
N LYS A 100 7.85 -9.17 28.22
CA LYS A 100 8.90 -10.17 28.41
C LYS A 100 8.70 -11.39 27.51
N ASP A 101 7.56 -11.48 26.84
CA ASP A 101 7.21 -12.63 26.03
C ASP A 101 6.68 -12.26 24.65
N PHE A 102 7.60 -11.77 23.81
CA PHE A 102 7.34 -11.48 22.40
C PHE A 102 6.76 -12.69 21.63
N LYS A 103 7.20 -13.90 21.99
CA LYS A 103 6.69 -15.15 21.39
C LYS A 103 5.22 -15.38 21.71
N LYS A 104 4.77 -15.02 22.92
CA LYS A 104 3.37 -15.14 23.30
C LYS A 104 2.47 -14.17 22.54
N TYR A 105 2.93 -12.92 22.34
CA TYR A 105 2.21 -11.93 21.53
C TYR A 105 2.10 -12.38 20.08
N ASP A 106 3.19 -12.84 19.50
CA ASP A 106 3.26 -13.33 18.12
C ASP A 106 2.31 -14.54 17.93
N SER A 107 2.32 -15.47 18.89
CA SER A 107 1.41 -16.61 18.88
C SER A 107 -0.08 -16.20 18.96
N ILE A 108 -0.42 -15.19 19.77
CA ILE A 108 -1.79 -14.67 19.87
C ILE A 108 -2.20 -14.01 18.56
N MET A 109 -1.35 -13.18 17.99
CA MET A 109 -1.62 -12.53 16.71
C MET A 109 -1.80 -13.56 15.58
N GLN A 110 -0.93 -14.56 15.49
CA GLN A 110 -1.09 -15.66 14.54
C GLN A 110 -2.39 -16.43 14.74
N ALA A 111 -2.79 -16.71 15.98
CA ALA A 111 -4.06 -17.38 16.27
C ALA A 111 -5.26 -16.54 15.80
N MET A 112 -5.23 -15.21 16.04
CA MET A 112 -6.29 -14.30 15.57
C MET A 112 -6.35 -14.23 14.04
N PHE A 113 -5.20 -14.25 13.37
CA PHE A 113 -5.13 -14.26 11.92
C PHE A 113 -5.55 -15.60 11.30
N ASN A 114 -5.39 -16.71 12.02
CA ASN A 114 -5.78 -18.03 11.57
C ASN A 114 -7.28 -18.33 11.79
N ASP A 115 -7.97 -17.57 12.66
CA ASP A 115 -9.43 -17.67 12.81
C ASP A 115 -10.13 -16.96 11.65
N LYS A 116 -10.48 -17.71 10.61
CA LYS A 116 -11.00 -17.19 9.35
C LYS A 116 -12.40 -17.69 9.03
N ILE A 117 -13.17 -16.84 8.32
CA ILE A 117 -14.42 -17.22 7.65
C ILE A 117 -14.27 -16.82 6.17
N GLY A 118 -14.47 -17.79 5.26
CA GLY A 118 -14.32 -17.50 3.82
C GLY A 118 -12.95 -16.98 3.43
N GLY A 119 -11.89 -17.41 4.12
CA GLY A 119 -10.53 -16.91 3.92
C GLY A 119 -10.21 -15.59 4.64
N ILE A 120 -11.21 -14.91 5.23
CA ILE A 120 -11.06 -13.59 5.86
C ILE A 120 -10.84 -13.77 7.37
N PRO A 121 -9.83 -13.13 7.99
CA PRO A 121 -9.70 -13.08 9.44
C PRO A 121 -10.93 -12.47 10.09
N ARG A 122 -11.46 -13.10 11.14
CA ARG A 122 -12.65 -12.58 11.83
C ARG A 122 -12.47 -11.16 12.34
N MET A 123 -11.27 -10.80 12.77
CA MET A 123 -10.96 -9.45 13.24
C MET A 123 -11.13 -8.38 12.17
N SER A 124 -10.98 -8.73 10.90
CA SER A 124 -11.17 -7.81 9.77
C SER A 124 -12.63 -7.65 9.38
N ILE A 125 -13.53 -8.57 9.79
CA ILE A 125 -14.95 -8.53 9.44
C ILE A 125 -15.64 -7.41 10.21
N ILE A 126 -16.26 -6.49 9.49
CA ILE A 126 -17.04 -5.39 10.05
C ILE A 126 -18.47 -5.86 10.32
N LYS A 127 -19.08 -6.50 9.33
CA LYS A 127 -20.46 -7.00 9.43
C LYS A 127 -20.67 -8.18 8.50
N GLN A 128 -21.55 -9.10 8.92
CA GLN A 128 -22.01 -10.23 8.13
C GLN A 128 -23.53 -10.31 8.12
N GLY A 129 -24.11 -10.90 7.08
CA GLY A 129 -25.55 -11.06 6.96
C GLY A 129 -25.93 -12.10 5.93
N LYS A 130 -27.21 -12.54 6.04
CA LYS A 130 -27.81 -13.55 5.16
C LYS A 130 -29.07 -13.02 4.51
N TYR A 131 -29.27 -13.35 3.23
CA TYR A 131 -30.50 -13.10 2.46
C TYR A 131 -30.82 -14.34 1.62
N GLY A 132 -31.85 -15.10 2.01
CA GLY A 132 -32.10 -16.40 1.42
C GLY A 132 -30.90 -17.35 1.64
N ASN A 133 -30.34 -17.88 0.57
CA ASN A 133 -29.13 -18.71 0.59
C ASN A 133 -27.82 -17.89 0.42
N ASN A 134 -27.96 -16.58 0.15
CA ASN A 134 -26.82 -15.71 -0.05
C ASN A 134 -26.27 -15.23 1.28
N LEU A 135 -24.96 -15.32 1.46
CA LEU A 135 -24.23 -14.71 2.56
C LEU A 135 -23.41 -13.56 2.06
N ALA A 136 -23.27 -12.51 2.87
CA ALA A 136 -22.37 -11.41 2.61
C ALA A 136 -21.58 -11.05 3.86
N MET A 137 -20.37 -10.57 3.64
CA MET A 137 -19.52 -9.93 4.66
C MET A 137 -18.97 -8.64 4.12
N ILE A 138 -18.95 -7.60 4.95
CA ILE A 138 -18.12 -6.41 4.75
C ILE A 138 -16.90 -6.56 5.67
N TYR A 139 -15.69 -6.36 5.12
CA TYR A 139 -14.44 -6.48 5.85
C TYR A 139 -13.42 -5.46 5.38
N THR A 140 -12.31 -5.32 6.09
CA THR A 140 -11.19 -4.44 5.72
C THR A 140 -9.98 -5.26 5.28
N ASP A 141 -9.30 -4.78 4.24
CA ASP A 141 -8.06 -5.35 3.72
C ASP A 141 -7.16 -4.26 3.15
N SER A 142 -5.85 -4.47 3.19
CA SER A 142 -4.83 -3.52 2.74
C SER A 142 -4.37 -3.72 1.30
N LYS A 143 -4.98 -4.64 0.55
CA LYS A 143 -4.48 -5.04 -0.79
C LYS A 143 -4.30 -3.87 -1.75
N TYR A 144 -5.20 -2.89 -1.72
CA TYR A 144 -5.21 -1.74 -2.63
C TYR A 144 -5.07 -0.39 -1.92
N ASP A 145 -4.86 -0.37 -0.62
CA ASP A 145 -4.86 0.86 0.17
C ASP A 145 -3.75 0.86 1.21
N ASP A 146 -3.00 1.94 1.24
CA ASP A 146 -2.00 2.19 2.27
C ASP A 146 -2.70 2.67 3.55
N PHE A 147 -2.60 1.87 4.61
CA PHE A 147 -3.23 2.17 5.91
C PHE A 147 -2.69 3.45 6.59
N ILE A 148 -1.48 3.88 6.24
CA ILE A 148 -0.83 5.05 6.86
C ILE A 148 -1.50 6.33 6.43
N TYR A 149 -1.92 6.39 5.18
CA TYR A 149 -2.49 7.60 4.59
C TYR A 149 -4.02 7.64 4.62
N GLY A 150 -4.72 6.51 4.85
CA GLY A 150 -6.16 6.55 4.75
C GLY A 150 -6.94 5.43 5.44
N GLY A 151 -6.26 4.49 6.05
CA GLY A 151 -6.89 3.29 6.57
C GLY A 151 -7.01 2.20 5.51
N TRP A 152 -7.54 1.08 5.92
CA TRP A 152 -7.70 -0.08 5.03
C TRP A 152 -8.92 0.06 4.13
N GLY A 153 -8.84 -0.54 2.94
CA GLY A 153 -9.95 -0.60 2.01
C GLY A 153 -11.11 -1.46 2.53
N TYR A 154 -12.33 -1.04 2.20
CA TYR A 154 -13.52 -1.87 2.44
C TYR A 154 -13.71 -2.85 1.30
N TRP A 155 -13.99 -4.09 1.67
CA TRP A 155 -14.22 -5.21 0.78
C TRP A 155 -15.55 -5.88 1.09
N ILE A 156 -16.12 -6.52 0.07
CA ILE A 156 -17.32 -7.36 0.20
C ILE A 156 -16.93 -8.78 -0.17
N ALA A 157 -17.31 -9.76 0.66
CA ALA A 157 -17.29 -11.16 0.30
C ALA A 157 -18.73 -11.66 0.13
N LEU A 158 -19.01 -12.32 -0.99
CA LEU A 158 -20.31 -12.89 -1.34
C LEU A 158 -20.21 -14.40 -1.51
N SER A 159 -21.21 -15.12 -0.98
CA SER A 159 -21.39 -16.56 -1.19
C SER A 159 -22.85 -16.82 -1.56
N SER A 160 -23.08 -17.55 -2.65
CA SER A 160 -24.42 -17.97 -3.08
C SER A 160 -24.75 -19.43 -2.72
N ASP A 161 -23.85 -20.14 -2.06
CA ASP A 161 -23.91 -21.57 -1.74
C ASP A 161 -23.82 -21.87 -0.25
N ASN A 162 -24.34 -20.94 0.58
CA ASN A 162 -24.34 -21.05 2.05
C ASN A 162 -22.92 -21.06 2.67
N GLY A 163 -21.97 -20.36 2.09
CA GLY A 163 -20.62 -20.18 2.64
C GLY A 163 -19.60 -21.25 2.24
N LYS A 164 -19.92 -22.11 1.25
CA LYS A 164 -18.95 -23.10 0.73
C LYS A 164 -17.89 -22.45 -0.14
N THR A 165 -18.30 -21.52 -1.00
CA THR A 165 -17.40 -20.72 -1.83
C THR A 165 -17.66 -19.24 -1.64
N TRP A 166 -16.62 -18.42 -1.84
CA TRP A 166 -16.68 -16.98 -1.63
C TRP A 166 -16.00 -16.25 -2.78
N LYS A 167 -16.64 -15.18 -3.23
CA LYS A 167 -16.05 -14.19 -4.15
C LYS A 167 -15.81 -12.89 -3.40
N HIS A 168 -14.68 -12.25 -3.67
CA HIS A 168 -14.22 -11.06 -2.97
C HIS A 168 -14.18 -9.87 -3.91
N PHE A 169 -14.78 -8.74 -3.51
CA PHE A 169 -14.91 -7.55 -4.31
C PHE A 169 -14.43 -6.33 -3.53
N TYR A 170 -13.55 -5.56 -4.13
CA TYR A 170 -13.13 -4.28 -3.58
C TYR A 170 -14.22 -3.24 -3.82
N THR A 171 -14.55 -2.45 -2.81
CA THR A 171 -15.63 -1.45 -2.92
C THR A 171 -15.17 -0.11 -3.50
N GLY A 172 -13.87 0.13 -3.63
CA GLY A 172 -13.34 1.47 -3.95
C GLY A 172 -13.35 2.44 -2.77
N LEU A 173 -13.93 2.03 -1.64
CA LEU A 173 -14.04 2.85 -0.42
C LEU A 173 -12.96 2.43 0.57
N THR A 174 -12.46 3.41 1.34
CA THR A 174 -11.48 3.19 2.40
C THR A 174 -11.94 3.79 3.72
N GLU A 175 -11.44 3.25 4.82
CA GLU A 175 -11.68 3.84 6.15
C GLU A 175 -11.26 5.32 6.13
N ASN A 176 -12.08 6.16 6.79
CA ASN A 176 -11.78 7.58 7.00
C ASN A 176 -11.75 8.50 5.75
N TYR A 177 -12.09 7.98 4.56
CA TYR A 177 -12.30 8.81 3.39
C TYR A 177 -13.75 8.76 2.96
N TYR A 178 -14.46 9.85 3.09
CA TYR A 178 -15.90 10.03 2.93
C TYR A 178 -16.73 9.22 3.92
N TYR A 179 -16.54 7.90 4.00
CA TYR A 179 -17.38 7.00 4.78
C TYR A 179 -16.58 6.20 5.80
N PHE A 180 -17.11 6.13 7.02
CA PHE A 180 -16.67 5.21 8.05
C PHE A 180 -17.78 4.21 8.36
N PHE A 181 -17.51 2.91 8.27
CA PHE A 181 -18.48 1.84 8.51
C PHE A 181 -18.45 1.43 9.99
N LYS A 182 -19.61 1.45 10.65
CA LYS A 182 -19.73 1.13 12.07
C LYS A 182 -19.80 -0.38 12.30
N ARG A 183 -18.85 -0.94 13.03
CA ARG A 183 -18.83 -2.37 13.40
C ARG A 183 -20.03 -2.79 14.27
N ASN A 184 -20.59 -1.86 15.03
CA ASN A 184 -21.75 -2.06 15.89
C ASN A 184 -23.07 -1.68 15.19
N SER A 185 -23.09 -1.61 13.86
CA SER A 185 -24.29 -1.34 13.07
C SER A 185 -25.45 -2.28 13.45
N LYS A 186 -26.64 -1.72 13.71
CA LYS A 186 -27.85 -2.46 14.14
C LYS A 186 -28.74 -2.83 12.97
N ILE A 187 -28.66 -2.13 11.84
CA ILE A 187 -29.48 -2.41 10.65
C ILE A 187 -29.06 -3.73 9.99
N PRO A 188 -29.97 -4.48 9.35
CA PRO A 188 -29.62 -5.67 8.57
C PRO A 188 -28.58 -5.33 7.47
N LEU A 189 -27.64 -6.25 7.20
CA LEU A 189 -26.64 -6.03 6.15
C LEU A 189 -27.26 -6.00 4.75
N TRP A 190 -28.24 -6.86 4.49
CA TRP A 190 -28.96 -6.87 3.21
C TRP A 190 -30.18 -5.94 3.29
N LYS A 191 -30.26 -4.97 2.37
CA LYS A 191 -31.46 -4.17 2.15
C LYS A 191 -32.42 -4.92 1.21
N ASP A 192 -31.85 -5.48 0.15
CA ASP A 192 -32.55 -6.31 -0.84
C ASP A 192 -31.54 -7.26 -1.52
N SER A 193 -31.93 -7.96 -2.60
CA SER A 193 -31.09 -8.95 -3.29
C SER A 193 -29.85 -8.39 -3.98
N THR A 194 -29.76 -7.07 -4.20
CA THR A 194 -28.71 -6.39 -4.96
C THR A 194 -28.03 -5.27 -4.17
N THR A 195 -28.50 -5.00 -2.95
CA THR A 195 -28.04 -3.86 -2.16
C THR A 195 -27.63 -4.31 -0.75
N LEU A 196 -26.38 -4.06 -0.39
CA LEU A 196 -25.95 -4.12 1.00
C LEU A 196 -26.11 -2.77 1.66
N GLN A 197 -26.25 -2.75 2.99
CA GLN A 197 -26.30 -1.53 3.78
C GLN A 197 -25.63 -1.68 5.13
N ILE A 198 -25.05 -0.59 5.61
CA ILE A 198 -24.38 -0.55 6.92
C ILE A 198 -24.54 0.85 7.53
N GLU A 199 -24.72 0.92 8.86
CA GLU A 199 -24.64 2.20 9.52
C GLU A 199 -23.22 2.76 9.44
N GLY A 200 -23.11 4.06 9.19
CA GLY A 200 -21.84 4.70 9.04
C GLY A 200 -21.86 6.17 9.44
N ALA A 201 -20.74 6.80 9.19
CA ALA A 201 -20.57 8.23 9.32
C ALA A 201 -19.91 8.80 8.08
N ILE A 202 -20.26 10.04 7.70
CA ILE A 202 -19.47 10.84 6.78
C ILE A 202 -18.36 11.50 7.60
N VAL A 203 -17.13 11.31 7.18
CA VAL A 203 -15.95 11.79 7.89
C VAL A 203 -15.08 12.65 6.98
N ARG A 204 -14.31 13.57 7.58
CA ARG A 204 -13.26 14.30 6.87
C ARG A 204 -11.96 14.31 7.68
N GLN A 205 -10.85 14.37 6.99
CA GLN A 205 -9.54 14.55 7.59
C GLN A 205 -9.35 16.01 8.04
N VAL A 206 -8.88 16.22 9.27
CA VAL A 206 -8.67 17.56 9.87
C VAL A 206 -7.21 17.88 10.13
N THR A 207 -6.33 16.87 10.19
CA THR A 207 -4.88 17.07 10.30
C THR A 207 -4.14 16.22 9.28
N GLN A 208 -2.92 16.64 8.96
CA GLN A 208 -2.02 15.85 8.12
C GLN A 208 -1.43 14.67 8.91
N VAL A 209 -1.11 13.58 8.23
CA VAL A 209 -0.26 12.53 8.80
C VAL A 209 1.11 13.14 9.10
N MET A 210 1.53 13.08 10.34
CA MET A 210 2.88 13.45 10.78
C MET A 210 3.47 12.26 11.52
N HIS A 211 4.32 11.49 10.85
CA HIS A 211 4.93 10.32 11.47
C HIS A 211 5.61 10.66 12.81
N PRO A 212 5.37 9.93 13.93
CA PRO A 212 4.55 8.72 14.05
C PRO A 212 3.06 8.98 14.34
N MET A 213 2.57 10.21 14.22
CA MET A 213 1.19 10.58 14.54
C MET A 213 0.29 10.35 13.32
N PRO A 214 -0.78 9.54 13.45
CA PRO A 214 -1.77 9.37 12.40
C PRO A 214 -2.54 10.68 12.15
N ALA A 215 -3.15 10.79 10.97
CA ALA A 215 -4.10 11.86 10.70
C ALA A 215 -5.29 11.78 11.67
N GLU A 216 -5.85 12.94 12.02
CA GLU A 216 -7.09 13.03 12.78
C GLU A 216 -8.27 13.22 11.81
N PHE A 217 -9.39 12.65 12.18
CA PHE A 217 -10.64 12.72 11.42
C PHE A 217 -11.77 13.20 12.31
N GLU A 218 -12.72 13.91 11.74
CA GLU A 218 -13.97 14.27 12.41
C GLU A 218 -15.18 13.71 11.65
N ALA A 219 -16.21 13.33 12.39
CA ALA A 219 -17.49 12.96 11.81
C ALA A 219 -18.32 14.22 11.52
N ILE A 220 -18.78 14.36 10.27
CA ILE A 220 -19.68 15.44 9.84
C ILE A 220 -21.13 15.01 10.08
N HIS A 221 -21.46 13.78 9.69
CA HIS A 221 -22.75 13.14 9.92
C HIS A 221 -22.52 11.70 10.36
N ASP A 222 -23.06 11.28 11.49
CA ASP A 222 -22.92 9.93 12.03
C ASP A 222 -24.23 9.12 12.09
N ASN A 223 -25.30 9.65 11.57
CA ASN A 223 -26.66 9.08 11.57
C ASN A 223 -27.10 8.59 10.18
N ILE A 224 -26.21 7.92 9.46
CA ILE A 224 -26.46 7.49 8.09
C ILE A 224 -26.44 5.98 7.93
N ALA A 225 -27.29 5.48 7.03
CA ALA A 225 -27.17 4.16 6.40
C ALA A 225 -26.50 4.32 5.04
N ILE A 226 -25.36 3.68 4.87
CA ILE A 226 -24.61 3.65 3.62
C ILE A 226 -25.07 2.41 2.86
N GLN A 227 -25.57 2.60 1.65
CA GLN A 227 -26.07 1.54 0.77
C GLN A 227 -25.10 1.35 -0.39
N LEU A 228 -24.79 0.10 -0.67
CA LEU A 228 -23.80 -0.35 -1.65
C LEU A 228 -24.48 -1.16 -2.74
N ASP A 229 -24.45 -0.66 -3.97
CA ASP A 229 -25.01 -1.32 -5.14
C ASP A 229 -24.06 -2.43 -5.65
N LEU A 230 -24.45 -3.68 -5.39
CA LEU A 230 -23.64 -4.84 -5.78
C LEU A 230 -23.56 -5.01 -7.31
N THR A 231 -24.55 -4.53 -8.07
CA THR A 231 -24.54 -4.66 -9.53
C THR A 231 -23.41 -3.84 -10.18
N LYS A 232 -22.99 -2.77 -9.51
CA LYS A 232 -21.88 -1.94 -9.94
C LYS A 232 -20.55 -2.38 -9.31
N ILE A 233 -20.58 -2.68 -8.00
CA ILE A 233 -19.34 -3.08 -7.29
C ILE A 233 -18.77 -4.40 -7.83
N CYS A 234 -19.63 -5.34 -8.20
CA CYS A 234 -19.20 -6.64 -8.72
C CYS A 234 -19.05 -6.67 -10.25
N LYS A 235 -19.19 -5.51 -10.92
CA LYS A 235 -19.11 -5.44 -12.37
C LYS A 235 -17.67 -5.65 -12.84
N ASP A 236 -17.50 -6.54 -13.80
CA ASP A 236 -16.28 -6.91 -14.51
C ASP A 236 -16.68 -6.93 -15.99
N SER A 237 -16.33 -5.86 -16.73
CA SER A 237 -16.88 -5.61 -18.06
C SER A 237 -16.25 -6.47 -19.14
N ASP A 238 -15.00 -6.86 -19.02
CA ASP A 238 -14.24 -7.66 -19.99
C ASP A 238 -13.99 -9.10 -19.55
N ASN A 239 -14.37 -9.42 -18.28
CA ASN A 239 -14.28 -10.76 -17.69
C ASN A 239 -12.83 -11.27 -17.51
N ASP A 240 -11.90 -10.39 -17.20
CA ASP A 240 -10.51 -10.77 -16.91
C ASP A 240 -10.29 -11.19 -15.44
N GLY A 241 -11.27 -10.90 -14.56
CA GLY A 241 -11.24 -11.21 -13.11
C GLY A 241 -10.94 -10.00 -12.22
N LEU A 242 -10.65 -8.82 -12.77
CA LEU A 242 -10.68 -7.53 -12.07
C LEU A 242 -12.08 -6.92 -12.23
N THR A 243 -12.51 -6.13 -11.26
CA THR A 243 -13.75 -5.35 -11.41
C THR A 243 -13.44 -3.97 -11.99
N ASP A 244 -14.40 -3.39 -12.70
CA ASP A 244 -14.28 -2.04 -13.28
C ASP A 244 -13.74 -1.01 -12.25
N ILE A 245 -14.12 -1.15 -10.96
CA ILE A 245 -13.63 -0.29 -9.87
C ILE A 245 -12.14 -0.49 -9.61
N VAL A 246 -11.66 -1.72 -9.63
CA VAL A 246 -10.25 -2.05 -9.43
C VAL A 246 -9.42 -1.55 -10.60
N GLU A 247 -9.89 -1.77 -11.81
CA GLU A 247 -9.21 -1.33 -13.02
C GLU A 247 -9.11 0.20 -13.11
N ASP A 248 -10.21 0.91 -12.81
CA ASP A 248 -10.19 2.36 -12.73
C ASP A 248 -9.18 2.86 -11.68
N LYS A 249 -9.09 2.19 -10.52
CA LYS A 249 -8.07 2.51 -9.49
C LYS A 249 -6.65 2.21 -9.97
N MET A 250 -6.45 1.21 -10.81
CA MET A 250 -5.15 0.86 -11.39
C MET A 250 -4.82 1.64 -12.67
N LEU A 251 -5.72 2.50 -13.15
CA LEU A 251 -5.64 3.19 -14.44
C LEU A 251 -5.55 2.22 -15.63
N LEU A 252 -6.33 1.14 -15.57
CA LEU A 252 -6.51 0.15 -16.64
C LEU A 252 -7.78 0.43 -17.44
N ASN A 253 -7.98 -0.31 -18.51
CA ASN A 253 -9.16 -0.17 -19.38
C ASN A 253 -10.19 -1.27 -19.07
N PRO A 254 -11.30 -0.98 -18.39
CA PRO A 254 -12.30 -1.99 -17.97
C PRO A 254 -13.08 -2.66 -19.12
N ASN A 255 -12.74 -2.39 -20.36
CA ASN A 255 -13.33 -3.02 -21.53
C ASN A 255 -12.26 -3.76 -22.38
N ASN A 256 -11.07 -3.96 -21.85
CA ASN A 256 -9.98 -4.66 -22.53
C ASN A 256 -9.18 -5.49 -21.51
N PRO A 257 -9.29 -6.82 -21.53
CA PRO A 257 -8.67 -7.70 -20.53
C PRO A 257 -7.13 -7.69 -20.53
N ASP A 258 -6.51 -6.99 -21.47
CA ASP A 258 -5.06 -6.84 -21.65
C ASP A 258 -4.81 -5.38 -22.07
N THR A 259 -4.73 -4.50 -21.07
CA THR A 259 -4.69 -3.03 -21.28
C THR A 259 -3.50 -2.59 -22.13
N ASP A 260 -2.32 -3.19 -21.93
CA ASP A 260 -1.11 -2.80 -22.66
C ASP A 260 -0.86 -3.63 -23.94
N GLY A 261 -1.61 -4.72 -24.14
CA GLY A 261 -1.58 -5.55 -25.32
C GLY A 261 -0.33 -6.42 -25.44
N ASP A 262 0.23 -6.90 -24.32
CA ASP A 262 1.40 -7.78 -24.29
C ASP A 262 1.05 -9.26 -24.34
N GLY A 263 -0.24 -9.61 -24.18
CA GLY A 263 -0.79 -10.96 -24.23
C GLY A 263 -1.00 -11.59 -22.86
N ILE A 264 -0.83 -10.84 -21.76
CA ILE A 264 -1.11 -11.26 -20.40
C ILE A 264 -2.32 -10.47 -19.89
N ASN A 265 -3.32 -11.17 -19.35
CA ASN A 265 -4.50 -10.47 -18.79
C ASN A 265 -4.10 -9.58 -17.60
N ASP A 266 -4.76 -8.42 -17.48
CA ASP A 266 -4.49 -7.43 -16.43
C ASP A 266 -4.53 -8.01 -15.02
N SER A 267 -5.42 -8.98 -14.77
CA SER A 267 -5.50 -9.67 -13.47
C SER A 267 -4.24 -10.47 -13.12
N GLU A 268 -3.55 -11.05 -14.11
CA GLU A 268 -2.36 -11.88 -13.94
C GLU A 268 -1.06 -11.09 -14.14
N ASP A 269 -1.11 -10.03 -14.94
CA ASP A 269 0.05 -9.21 -15.28
C ASP A 269 0.64 -8.51 -14.04
N LYS A 270 1.96 -8.49 -13.96
CA LYS A 270 2.72 -7.80 -12.92
C LYS A 270 2.95 -6.32 -13.23
N ASN A 271 2.83 -5.92 -14.50
CA ASN A 271 2.90 -4.54 -14.97
C ASN A 271 1.82 -4.26 -16.01
N PRO A 272 0.52 -4.25 -15.61
CA PRO A 272 -0.59 -4.26 -16.58
C PRO A 272 -0.75 -2.97 -17.38
N ARG A 273 0.06 -1.94 -17.11
CA ARG A 273 -0.02 -0.67 -17.82
C ARG A 273 0.97 -0.53 -18.97
N PHE A 274 2.07 -1.27 -18.92
CA PHE A 274 3.17 -1.12 -19.89
C PHE A 274 3.82 -2.45 -20.20
N LYS A 275 3.98 -2.76 -21.49
CA LYS A 275 4.68 -3.97 -21.95
C LYS A 275 6.06 -4.09 -21.33
N SER A 276 6.26 -5.20 -20.69
CA SER A 276 7.54 -5.51 -20.05
C SER A 276 8.62 -5.79 -21.07
N ILE A 277 9.79 -5.15 -20.92
CA ILE A 277 10.94 -5.32 -21.78
C ILE A 277 12.17 -5.63 -20.94
N LYS A 278 12.78 -6.78 -21.18
CA LYS A 278 13.96 -7.20 -20.46
C LYS A 278 15.20 -6.47 -20.96
N THR A 279 15.75 -5.58 -20.15
CA THR A 279 16.99 -4.83 -20.39
C THR A 279 17.93 -4.99 -19.20
N ASP A 280 19.21 -4.62 -19.36
CA ASP A 280 20.15 -4.56 -18.22
C ASP A 280 19.59 -3.69 -17.10
N LYS A 281 18.97 -2.55 -17.44
CA LYS A 281 18.42 -1.60 -16.47
C LYS A 281 17.16 -2.16 -15.78
N SER A 282 16.22 -2.74 -16.53
CA SER A 282 15.00 -3.31 -15.93
C SER A 282 15.36 -4.41 -14.93
N ILE A 283 16.30 -5.29 -15.27
CA ILE A 283 16.77 -6.35 -14.35
C ILE A 283 17.39 -5.77 -13.07
N ILE A 284 18.15 -4.68 -13.17
CA ILE A 284 18.75 -4.03 -12.00
C ILE A 284 17.66 -3.40 -11.12
N TYR A 285 16.72 -2.65 -11.73
CA TYR A 285 15.61 -2.04 -10.99
C TYR A 285 14.72 -3.09 -10.32
N GLU A 286 14.31 -4.12 -11.05
CA GLU A 286 13.53 -5.25 -10.51
C GLU A 286 14.24 -5.89 -9.32
N THR A 287 15.54 -6.15 -9.45
CA THR A 287 16.34 -6.73 -8.37
C THR A 287 16.36 -5.86 -7.11
N LEU A 288 16.41 -4.54 -7.26
CA LEU A 288 16.43 -3.60 -6.13
C LEU A 288 15.04 -3.41 -5.52
N ILE A 289 14.00 -3.31 -6.34
CA ILE A 289 12.60 -3.12 -5.88
C ILE A 289 12.11 -4.37 -5.15
N GLU A 290 12.45 -5.56 -5.62
CA GLU A 290 12.09 -6.82 -4.97
C GLU A 290 12.95 -7.15 -3.73
N ASN A 291 13.71 -6.18 -3.22
CA ASN A 291 14.51 -6.29 -1.99
C ASN A 291 15.41 -7.52 -1.95
N PHE A 292 16.07 -7.81 -3.05
CA PHE A 292 17.09 -8.84 -3.04
C PHE A 292 18.14 -8.52 -1.98
N LYS A 293 18.21 -9.37 -0.96
CA LYS A 293 19.16 -9.16 0.15
C LYS A 293 20.57 -9.38 -0.36
N PRO A 294 21.41 -8.34 -0.34
CA PRO A 294 22.83 -8.53 -0.61
C PRO A 294 23.43 -9.53 0.39
N ASN A 295 24.54 -10.15 0.04
CA ASN A 295 25.24 -11.03 0.93
C ASN A 295 25.66 -10.31 2.24
N LYS A 296 26.22 -11.04 3.22
CA LYS A 296 26.65 -10.49 4.52
C LYS A 296 27.61 -9.29 4.43
N ARG A 297 28.17 -8.98 3.25
CA ARG A 297 29.05 -7.83 3.00
C ARG A 297 28.34 -6.66 2.33
N GLY A 298 27.03 -6.74 2.10
CA GLY A 298 26.27 -5.71 1.39
C GLY A 298 26.56 -5.67 -0.12
N GLU A 299 27.11 -6.74 -0.68
CA GLU A 299 27.45 -6.84 -2.11
C GLU A 299 26.61 -7.93 -2.78
N MET A 300 26.25 -7.70 -4.05
CA MET A 300 25.56 -8.65 -4.91
C MET A 300 26.10 -8.56 -6.34
N GLU A 301 26.27 -9.71 -6.97
CA GLU A 301 26.55 -9.76 -8.41
C GLU A 301 25.27 -10.21 -9.13
N ILE A 302 24.91 -9.47 -10.17
CA ILE A 302 23.80 -9.79 -11.06
C ILE A 302 24.38 -10.30 -12.38
N ASP A 303 24.12 -11.57 -12.67
CA ASP A 303 24.32 -12.12 -13.99
C ASP A 303 23.05 -11.80 -14.83
N ILE A 304 23.18 -10.94 -15.82
CA ILE A 304 22.07 -10.54 -16.70
C ILE A 304 21.49 -11.72 -17.47
N ALA A 305 22.32 -12.70 -17.79
CA ALA A 305 21.85 -13.92 -18.47
C ALA A 305 21.02 -14.84 -17.56
N ASN A 306 21.30 -14.78 -16.25
CA ASN A 306 20.61 -15.56 -15.22
C ASN A 306 20.29 -14.66 -14.03
N PRO A 307 19.28 -13.76 -14.15
CA PRO A 307 18.92 -12.83 -13.08
C PRO A 307 18.45 -13.60 -11.84
N PRO A 308 18.62 -13.02 -10.66
CA PRO A 308 18.16 -13.64 -9.43
C PRO A 308 16.66 -13.96 -9.51
N VAL A 309 16.29 -15.12 -8.96
CA VAL A 309 14.88 -15.53 -8.84
C VAL A 309 14.45 -15.36 -7.40
N CYS A 310 13.37 -14.63 -7.19
CA CYS A 310 12.81 -14.40 -5.88
C CYS A 310 12.20 -15.67 -5.29
N LYS A 311 12.65 -16.08 -4.11
CA LYS A 311 12.06 -17.22 -3.40
C LYS A 311 10.86 -16.74 -2.60
N LYS A 312 9.68 -16.92 -3.14
CA LYS A 312 8.40 -16.58 -2.53
C LYS A 312 8.21 -17.11 -1.09
N SER A 313 8.88 -18.23 -0.75
CA SER A 313 8.73 -18.90 0.54
C SER A 313 9.29 -18.15 1.76
N GLU A 314 10.18 -17.17 1.59
CA GLU A 314 10.74 -16.43 2.72
C GLU A 314 9.88 -15.22 3.13
N MET A 315 9.10 -14.65 2.20
CA MET A 315 8.20 -13.53 2.48
C MET A 315 6.81 -13.98 2.94
N ASP A 316 6.31 -15.11 2.43
CA ASP A 316 4.99 -15.66 2.80
C ASP A 316 4.90 -16.06 4.28
N SER A 317 6.02 -16.35 4.95
CA SER A 317 6.01 -16.84 6.34
C SER A 317 5.79 -15.74 7.39
N LEU A 318 6.14 -14.50 7.10
CA LEU A 318 6.05 -13.37 8.04
C LEU A 318 4.91 -12.40 7.73
N TYR A 319 4.51 -12.29 6.47
CA TYR A 319 3.59 -11.26 5.97
C TYR A 319 2.57 -11.80 4.98
N GLY A 320 2.15 -13.06 5.06
CA GLY A 320 1.19 -13.73 4.15
C GLY A 320 -0.15 -13.00 3.91
N TYR A 321 -0.22 -11.74 4.28
CA TYR A 321 -1.32 -10.81 4.10
C TYR A 321 -1.16 -9.84 2.93
N PHE A 322 0.07 -9.68 2.41
CA PHE A 322 0.36 -8.61 1.47
C PHE A 322 0.51 -9.16 0.04
N ASN A 323 -0.60 -9.56 -0.54
CA ASN A 323 -0.75 -9.58 -1.99
C ASN A 323 -0.95 -8.12 -2.45
N THR A 324 -0.05 -7.24 -1.99
CA THR A 324 -0.14 -5.79 -2.18
C THR A 324 0.15 -5.45 -3.63
N VAL A 325 -0.56 -4.43 -4.09
CA VAL A 325 -0.22 -3.74 -5.34
C VAL A 325 0.63 -2.54 -4.97
N ASN A 326 1.82 -2.47 -5.51
CA ASN A 326 2.74 -1.37 -5.26
C ASN A 326 2.59 -0.27 -6.30
N LEU A 327 2.77 0.98 -5.88
CA LEU A 327 2.78 2.14 -6.75
C LEU A 327 4.21 2.65 -6.88
N LEU A 328 4.67 2.82 -8.12
CA LEU A 328 5.89 3.53 -8.44
C LEU A 328 5.55 4.82 -9.18
N VAL A 329 5.96 5.95 -8.63
CA VAL A 329 5.79 7.26 -9.27
C VAL A 329 7.12 7.70 -9.85
N THR A 330 7.20 7.77 -11.18
CA THR A 330 8.44 8.12 -11.89
C THR A 330 8.17 8.69 -13.27
N ASP A 331 9.01 9.64 -13.69
CA ASP A 331 9.01 10.16 -15.05
C ASP A 331 10.12 9.52 -15.90
N ASP A 332 10.89 8.56 -15.36
CA ASP A 332 11.90 7.82 -16.10
C ASP A 332 11.25 6.68 -16.89
N PRO A 333 11.31 6.72 -18.24
CA PRO A 333 10.70 5.70 -19.10
C PRO A 333 11.30 4.29 -18.92
N ASP A 334 12.53 4.18 -18.41
CA ASP A 334 13.15 2.86 -18.18
C ASP A 334 12.38 2.03 -17.14
N PHE A 335 11.65 2.69 -16.22
CA PHE A 335 10.80 1.99 -15.24
C PHE A 335 9.50 1.44 -15.84
N GLN A 336 9.02 1.96 -16.97
CA GLN A 336 7.80 1.46 -17.60
C GLN A 336 7.91 0.01 -18.07
N HIS A 337 9.12 -0.51 -18.22
CA HIS A 337 9.38 -1.85 -18.76
C HIS A 337 9.66 -2.92 -17.69
N LEU A 338 9.42 -2.61 -16.41
CA LEU A 338 9.66 -3.55 -15.31
C LEU A 338 8.66 -4.70 -15.31
N ASN A 339 9.13 -5.89 -14.92
CA ASN A 339 8.30 -7.06 -14.66
C ASN A 339 8.72 -7.72 -13.36
N LEU A 340 8.07 -7.36 -12.27
CA LEU A 340 8.35 -7.94 -10.95
C LEU A 340 7.89 -9.40 -10.89
N GLN A 341 8.60 -10.22 -10.11
CA GLN A 341 8.28 -11.64 -9.98
C GLN A 341 7.21 -11.91 -8.91
N THR A 342 7.18 -11.10 -7.86
CA THR A 342 6.37 -11.38 -6.66
C THR A 342 5.16 -10.49 -6.54
N GLU A 343 5.23 -9.23 -6.95
CA GLU A 343 4.24 -8.20 -6.70
C GLU A 343 3.76 -7.56 -7.99
N LYS A 344 2.52 -7.06 -7.96
CA LYS A 344 1.98 -6.23 -9.04
C LYS A 344 2.43 -4.79 -8.83
N LEU A 345 2.92 -4.15 -9.89
CA LEU A 345 3.42 -2.78 -9.87
C LEU A 345 2.55 -1.89 -10.76
N ILE A 346 2.01 -0.82 -10.20
CA ILE A 346 1.35 0.24 -10.96
C ILE A 346 2.31 1.40 -11.10
N ILE A 347 2.69 1.71 -12.31
CA ILE A 347 3.64 2.80 -12.62
C ILE A 347 2.84 4.02 -13.07
N MET A 348 3.12 5.16 -12.46
CA MET A 348 2.50 6.45 -12.81
C MET A 348 3.58 7.51 -13.01
N THR A 349 3.34 8.41 -13.94
CA THR A 349 4.13 9.65 -14.03
C THR A 349 3.79 10.57 -12.85
N THR A 350 4.66 11.55 -12.59
CA THR A 350 4.40 12.57 -11.56
C THR A 350 3.10 13.32 -11.81
N GLU A 351 2.76 13.61 -13.08
CA GLU A 351 1.54 14.31 -13.44
C GLU A 351 0.29 13.44 -13.28
N GLU A 352 0.34 12.18 -13.71
CA GLU A 352 -0.75 11.21 -13.46
C GLU A 352 -1.01 11.06 -11.97
N TYR A 353 0.05 10.95 -11.15
CA TYR A 353 -0.10 10.80 -9.70
C TYR A 353 -0.71 12.02 -9.02
N LYS A 354 -0.43 13.25 -9.49
CA LYS A 354 -1.12 14.46 -8.99
C LYS A 354 -2.63 14.37 -9.19
N ASN A 355 -3.05 13.98 -10.40
CA ASN A 355 -4.47 13.83 -10.74
C ASN A 355 -5.09 12.63 -10.02
N TYR A 356 -4.37 11.53 -9.92
CA TYR A 356 -4.77 10.33 -9.20
C TYR A 356 -5.11 10.59 -7.74
N LYS A 357 -4.27 11.35 -7.01
CA LYS A 357 -4.52 11.71 -5.60
C LYS A 357 -5.77 12.56 -5.37
N LEU A 358 -6.22 13.30 -6.38
CA LEU A 358 -7.47 14.06 -6.28
C LEU A 358 -8.69 13.14 -6.32
N LYS A 359 -8.60 12.04 -7.06
CA LYS A 359 -9.67 11.04 -7.20
C LYS A 359 -9.61 9.98 -6.10
N TYR A 360 -8.40 9.54 -5.76
CA TYR A 360 -8.14 8.48 -4.79
C TYR A 360 -7.30 9.01 -3.62
N PRO A 361 -7.92 9.53 -2.56
CA PRO A 361 -7.21 10.03 -1.37
C PRO A 361 -6.39 8.93 -0.67
N SER A 362 -6.92 7.70 -0.62
CA SER A 362 -6.15 6.51 -0.27
C SER A 362 -5.58 5.86 -1.52
N HIS A 363 -4.32 5.52 -1.51
CA HIS A 363 -3.60 4.99 -2.64
C HIS A 363 -2.80 3.74 -2.27
N PHE A 364 -2.26 3.08 -3.28
CA PHE A 364 -1.37 1.94 -3.11
C PHE A 364 -0.13 2.29 -2.28
N ILE A 365 0.48 1.29 -1.66
CA ILE A 365 1.79 1.44 -1.02
C ILE A 365 2.78 1.96 -2.06
N LYS A 366 3.36 3.11 -1.76
CA LYS A 366 4.29 3.77 -2.67
C LYS A 366 5.72 3.28 -2.43
N SER A 367 6.33 2.77 -3.47
CA SER A 367 7.76 2.50 -3.53
C SER A 367 8.45 3.64 -4.24
N ASP A 368 9.55 4.14 -3.69
CA ASP A 368 10.38 5.14 -4.32
C ASP A 368 11.71 4.52 -4.73
N CYS A 369 12.03 4.65 -6.02
CA CYS A 369 13.32 4.27 -6.58
C CYS A 369 13.78 5.39 -7.51
N THR A 370 14.99 5.91 -7.28
CA THR A 370 15.52 6.96 -8.16
C THR A 370 15.96 6.38 -9.51
N PRO A 371 16.02 7.19 -10.56
CA PRO A 371 16.74 6.85 -11.76
C PRO A 371 18.19 6.45 -11.45
N MET A 372 18.79 5.73 -12.37
CA MET A 372 20.21 5.32 -12.31
C MET A 372 21.10 6.49 -12.73
N PHE A 373 21.66 7.21 -11.77
CA PHE A 373 22.55 8.36 -12.01
C PHE A 373 23.99 7.93 -12.26
N LYS A 374 24.59 8.44 -13.31
CA LYS A 374 25.99 8.17 -13.64
C LYS A 374 26.93 8.82 -12.61
N CYS A 375 27.92 8.07 -12.14
CA CYS A 375 28.95 8.60 -11.25
C CYS A 375 29.92 9.52 -12.03
N ASP A 376 30.16 10.74 -11.52
CA ASP A 376 31.02 11.71 -12.17
C ASP A 376 32.51 11.28 -12.27
N LYS A 377 32.97 10.54 -11.26
CA LYS A 377 34.39 10.21 -11.05
C LYS A 377 34.78 8.81 -11.49
N LYS A 378 33.82 7.94 -11.74
CA LYS A 378 34.07 6.53 -12.04
C LYS A 378 33.35 6.10 -13.31
N LYS A 379 34.12 5.57 -14.27
CA LYS A 379 33.57 5.02 -15.50
C LYS A 379 32.69 3.79 -15.20
N ASP A 380 31.62 3.62 -15.99
CA ASP A 380 30.73 2.47 -15.93
C ASP A 380 30.19 2.20 -14.49
N THR A 381 30.02 3.28 -13.73
CA THR A 381 29.56 3.26 -12.35
C THR A 381 28.35 4.19 -12.22
N TYR A 382 27.31 3.72 -11.52
CA TYR A 382 26.05 4.42 -11.33
C TYR A 382 25.66 4.39 -9.86
N ILE A 383 24.78 5.32 -9.49
CA ILE A 383 24.22 5.45 -8.15
C ILE A 383 22.69 5.37 -8.27
N ILE A 384 22.07 4.65 -7.38
CA ILE A 384 20.62 4.53 -7.27
C ILE A 384 20.23 4.56 -5.79
N SER A 385 19.08 5.13 -5.48
CA SER A 385 18.54 5.09 -4.13
C SER A 385 17.13 4.52 -4.14
N THR A 386 16.84 3.66 -3.18
CA THR A 386 15.49 3.17 -2.89
C THR A 386 15.03 3.75 -1.56
N SER A 387 13.77 4.11 -1.45
CA SER A 387 13.18 4.58 -0.21
C SER A 387 11.95 3.78 0.12
N GLU A 388 11.87 3.36 1.37
CA GLU A 388 10.69 2.84 2.01
C GLU A 388 10.20 3.85 3.06
N LEU A 389 9.08 3.57 3.70
CA LEU A 389 8.44 4.47 4.64
C LEU A 389 9.37 5.08 5.70
N THR A 390 10.30 4.28 6.22
CA THR A 390 11.18 4.63 7.36
C THR A 390 12.66 4.50 7.03
N SER A 391 13.01 4.14 5.81
CA SER A 391 14.41 3.93 5.44
C SER A 391 14.68 4.36 4.00
N SER A 392 15.90 4.79 3.76
CA SER A 392 16.42 5.03 2.42
C SER A 392 17.78 4.35 2.29
N THR A 393 17.98 3.64 1.19
CA THR A 393 19.23 2.93 0.91
C THR A 393 19.81 3.39 -0.42
N THR A 394 21.07 3.76 -0.41
CA THR A 394 21.81 4.13 -1.62
C THR A 394 22.73 2.98 -2.02
N TYR A 395 22.65 2.62 -3.30
CA TYR A 395 23.46 1.59 -3.91
C TYR A 395 24.38 2.17 -4.97
N VAL A 396 25.56 1.57 -5.09
CA VAL A 396 26.47 1.79 -6.21
C VAL A 396 26.42 0.56 -7.10
N ILE A 397 26.31 0.80 -8.40
CA ILE A 397 26.17 -0.20 -9.45
C ILE A 397 27.33 -0.07 -10.41
N GLN A 398 28.09 -1.13 -10.59
CA GLN A 398 29.26 -1.16 -11.47
C GLN A 398 29.10 -2.21 -12.56
N LYS A 399 29.29 -1.81 -13.82
CA LYS A 399 29.36 -2.75 -14.92
C LYS A 399 30.65 -3.57 -14.84
N THR A 400 30.52 -4.87 -14.98
CA THR A 400 31.64 -5.84 -14.98
C THR A 400 31.69 -6.59 -16.30
N LYS A 401 32.70 -7.42 -16.52
CA LYS A 401 32.77 -8.27 -17.72
C LYS A 401 31.68 -9.34 -17.80
N LYS A 402 31.10 -9.70 -16.65
CA LYS A 402 30.09 -10.80 -16.55
C LYS A 402 28.66 -10.30 -16.28
N GLY A 403 28.46 -8.99 -16.09
CA GLY A 403 27.18 -8.43 -15.72
C GLY A 403 27.37 -7.19 -14.85
N TRP A 404 26.66 -7.10 -13.76
CA TRP A 404 26.66 -5.94 -12.88
C TRP A 404 26.97 -6.33 -11.44
N LYS A 405 27.72 -5.50 -10.74
CA LYS A 405 27.96 -5.60 -9.31
C LYS A 405 27.25 -4.49 -8.60
N ILE A 406 26.43 -4.84 -7.61
CA ILE A 406 25.71 -3.89 -6.75
C ILE A 406 26.26 -3.99 -5.34
N PHE A 407 26.50 -2.86 -4.72
CA PHE A 407 26.86 -2.80 -3.29
C PHE A 407 26.19 -1.62 -2.61
N MET A 408 25.79 -1.82 -1.37
CA MET A 408 25.18 -0.80 -0.54
C MET A 408 26.25 0.24 -0.15
N LEU A 409 26.00 1.52 -0.47
CA LEU A 409 26.86 2.63 -0.10
C LEU A 409 26.49 3.19 1.26
N SER A 410 25.20 3.46 1.46
CA SER A 410 24.68 4.00 2.72
C SER A 410 23.24 3.57 2.95
N MET A 411 22.82 3.58 4.20
CA MET A 411 21.45 3.36 4.64
C MET A 411 21.13 4.39 5.71
N SER A 412 20.03 5.10 5.56
CA SER A 412 19.48 5.99 6.58
C SER A 412 18.13 5.45 7.06
N ILE A 413 17.86 5.60 8.34
CA ILE A 413 16.57 5.25 8.97
C ILE A 413 16.06 6.52 9.62
N SER A 414 14.85 6.94 9.27
CA SER A 414 14.19 8.15 9.78
C SER A 414 13.17 7.84 10.86
#